data_86c079ccd75006b94515adbe9a828683
#
_entry.id   86c079ccd75006b94515adbe9a828683
#
_cell.length_a   1.000
_cell.length_b   1.000
_cell.length_c   1.000
_cell.angle_alpha   90.00
_cell.angle_beta   90.00
_cell.angle_gamma   90.00
#
_symmetry.space_group_name_H-M   'P 1'
#
loop_
_entity.id
_entity.type
_entity.pdbx_description
1 polymer ?
#
loop_
_entity_poly.entity_id
_entity_poly.type
_entity_poly.pdbx_seq_one_letter_code
_entity_poly.pdbx_strand_id
1 'polypeptide(L)'
;NFIGMGYYGTYTPYVILRNILENPGWYTSYTPYQPEVAQGRLEMLLNFQQMIVDFTGMDIANASLLDEGTAAAEAVGLSHRLNKSDSNLVFVSENCHPQTIDVIQTRAEPMGLKVLVGNEDKALDNLKEDIVCGILQYPGTLGDIKDPSEAISKIHKRNGKAILACDLLALA
;
A
#
# COMPACT_ATOMS: atom_id res chain seq x y z
N ASN A 1 22.58 -8.29 -6.10
CA ASN A 1 22.01 -7.61 -4.97
C ASN A 1 21.02 -8.54 -4.28
N PHE A 2 21.21 -8.82 -2.98
CA PHE A 2 20.44 -9.84 -2.26
C PHE A 2 19.52 -9.22 -1.19
N ILE A 3 19.35 -7.89 -1.24
CA ILE A 3 18.41 -7.17 -0.40
C ILE A 3 17.16 -6.89 -1.25
N GLY A 4 16.03 -7.37 -0.81
CA GLY A 4 14.73 -7.23 -1.47
C GLY A 4 13.69 -6.65 -0.51
N MET A 5 12.50 -7.21 -0.50
CA MET A 5 11.40 -6.86 0.40
C MET A 5 10.92 -5.41 0.23
N GLY A 6 10.55 -5.04 -1.01
CA GLY A 6 10.00 -3.73 -1.34
C GLY A 6 11.01 -2.70 -1.81
N TYR A 7 12.31 -2.98 -1.74
CA TYR A 7 13.35 -2.08 -2.24
C TYR A 7 13.79 -2.50 -3.64
N TYR A 8 13.03 -2.07 -4.65
CA TYR A 8 13.28 -2.41 -6.04
C TYR A 8 14.33 -1.48 -6.66
N GLY A 9 15.15 -2.02 -7.58
CA GLY A 9 16.09 -1.22 -8.35
C GLY A 9 15.34 -0.31 -9.33
N THR A 10 15.72 0.96 -9.37
CA THR A 10 15.16 1.95 -10.29
C THR A 10 16.24 2.61 -11.10
N TYR A 11 15.88 3.07 -12.31
CA TYR A 11 16.75 3.89 -13.12
C TYR A 11 16.42 5.36 -12.89
N THR A 12 17.37 6.11 -12.33
CA THR A 12 17.23 7.56 -12.11
C THR A 12 17.99 8.32 -13.22
N PRO A 13 17.31 9.02 -14.13
CA PRO A 13 17.98 9.86 -15.13
C PRO A 13 18.86 10.91 -14.47
N TYR A 14 20.04 11.16 -15.05
CA TYR A 14 21.00 12.13 -14.50
C TYR A 14 20.45 13.55 -14.36
N VAL A 15 19.56 13.96 -15.26
CA VAL A 15 18.92 15.28 -15.17
C VAL A 15 18.01 15.39 -13.92
N ILE A 16 17.31 14.31 -13.56
CA ILE A 16 16.48 14.26 -12.34
C ILE A 16 17.38 14.26 -11.11
N LEU A 17 18.41 13.42 -11.12
CA LEU A 17 19.38 13.38 -10.01
C LEU A 17 19.97 14.77 -9.73
N ARG A 18 20.52 15.44 -10.76
CA ARG A 18 21.18 16.73 -10.61
C ARG A 18 20.23 17.86 -10.28
N ASN A 19 19.09 17.96 -10.97
CA ASN A 19 18.25 19.14 -10.91
C ASN A 19 17.15 19.06 -9.83
N ILE A 20 16.87 17.87 -9.31
CA ILE A 20 15.83 17.67 -8.29
C ILE A 20 16.46 17.12 -7.00
N LEU A 21 17.10 15.95 -7.04
CA LEU A 21 17.61 15.32 -5.82
C LEU A 21 18.77 16.10 -5.18
N GLU A 22 19.57 16.80 -5.96
CA GLU A 22 20.69 17.62 -5.46
C GLU A 22 20.28 19.09 -5.23
N ASN A 23 19.09 19.49 -5.62
CA ASN A 23 18.61 20.86 -5.50
C ASN A 23 18.07 21.11 -4.08
N PRO A 24 18.67 22.02 -3.30
CA PRO A 24 18.22 22.29 -1.93
C PRO A 24 16.82 22.93 -1.86
N GLY A 25 16.30 23.47 -2.95
CA GLY A 25 14.91 23.93 -3.05
C GLY A 25 13.89 22.78 -2.97
N TRP A 26 14.29 21.59 -3.43
CA TRP A 26 13.50 20.35 -3.32
C TRP A 26 13.95 19.50 -2.14
N TYR A 27 15.25 19.35 -1.94
CA TYR A 27 15.82 18.58 -0.85
C TYR A 27 15.81 19.40 0.44
N THR A 28 14.71 19.35 1.15
CA THR A 28 14.49 20.08 2.40
C THR A 28 13.60 19.30 3.35
N SER A 29 13.84 19.42 4.63
CA SER A 29 13.00 18.85 5.70
C SER A 29 11.73 19.66 5.99
N TYR A 30 11.50 20.77 5.29
CA TYR A 30 10.33 21.60 5.50
C TYR A 30 9.04 20.84 5.14
N THR A 31 8.15 20.72 6.10
CA THR A 31 6.80 20.20 5.88
C THR A 31 5.88 21.35 5.48
N PRO A 32 5.11 21.25 4.38
CA PRO A 32 4.34 22.37 3.82
C PRO A 32 3.05 22.66 4.59
N TYR A 33 3.15 22.98 5.87
CA TYR A 33 1.99 23.37 6.67
C TYR A 33 1.43 24.73 6.30
N GLN A 34 2.24 25.62 5.75
CA GLN A 34 1.85 26.95 5.32
C GLN A 34 1.68 26.97 3.80
N PRO A 35 0.44 26.87 3.28
CA PRO A 35 0.23 26.80 1.84
C PRO A 35 0.71 28.06 1.11
N GLU A 36 0.72 29.21 1.76
CA GLU A 36 1.13 30.50 1.18
C GLU A 36 2.59 30.49 0.71
N VAL A 37 3.47 29.80 1.42
CA VAL A 37 4.91 29.72 1.09
C VAL A 37 5.29 28.41 0.41
N ALA A 38 4.36 27.47 0.28
CA ALA A 38 4.59 26.13 -0.22
C ALA A 38 3.81 25.80 -1.51
N GLN A 39 3.34 26.80 -2.24
CA GLN A 39 2.43 26.63 -3.40
C GLN A 39 3.02 25.67 -4.46
N GLY A 40 4.28 25.88 -4.86
CA GLY A 40 4.93 25.00 -5.83
C GLY A 40 5.09 23.56 -5.36
N ARG A 41 5.33 23.34 -4.07
CA ARG A 41 5.39 21.99 -3.48
C ARG A 41 4.02 21.33 -3.46
N LEU A 42 2.99 22.05 -3.11
CA LEU A 42 1.60 21.57 -3.12
C LEU A 42 1.15 21.22 -4.54
N GLU A 43 1.52 22.02 -5.54
CA GLU A 43 1.28 21.70 -6.94
C GLU A 43 1.95 20.38 -7.35
N MET A 44 3.19 20.14 -6.92
CA MET A 44 3.88 18.87 -7.18
C MET A 44 3.20 17.68 -6.52
N LEU A 45 2.64 17.84 -5.32
CA LEU A 45 1.86 16.78 -4.67
C LEU A 45 0.59 16.45 -5.46
N LEU A 46 -0.10 17.45 -5.99
CA LEU A 46 -1.26 17.24 -6.87
C LEU A 46 -0.86 16.54 -8.18
N ASN A 47 0.24 16.94 -8.79
CA ASN A 47 0.77 16.27 -9.98
C ASN A 47 1.11 14.80 -9.70
N PHE A 48 1.70 14.50 -8.53
CA PHE A 48 1.98 13.13 -8.12
C PHE A 48 0.67 12.31 -7.99
N GLN A 49 -0.36 12.86 -7.34
CA GLN A 49 -1.65 12.19 -7.21
C GLN A 49 -2.26 11.87 -8.58
N GLN A 50 -2.25 12.84 -9.50
CA GLN A 50 -2.76 12.64 -10.85
C GLN A 50 -1.97 11.57 -11.59
N MET A 51 -0.65 11.58 -11.47
CA MET A 51 0.21 10.58 -12.11
C MET A 51 -0.08 9.16 -11.61
N ILE A 52 -0.32 9.00 -10.31
CA ILE A 52 -0.70 7.68 -9.74
C ILE A 52 -2.08 7.25 -10.25
N VAL A 53 -3.05 8.14 -10.33
CA VAL A 53 -4.37 7.84 -10.94
C VAL A 53 -4.21 7.38 -12.39
N ASP A 54 -3.42 8.09 -13.18
CA ASP A 54 -3.20 7.78 -14.60
C ASP A 54 -2.50 6.42 -14.79
N PHE A 55 -1.53 6.07 -13.92
CA PHE A 55 -0.83 4.80 -14.01
C PHE A 55 -1.65 3.61 -13.50
N THR A 56 -2.46 3.81 -12.48
CA THR A 56 -3.18 2.70 -11.84
C THR A 56 -4.61 2.51 -12.35
N GLY A 57 -5.18 3.52 -13.00
CA GLY A 57 -6.59 3.54 -13.35
C GLY A 57 -7.54 3.63 -12.16
N MET A 58 -7.03 3.95 -10.97
CA MET A 58 -7.85 4.16 -9.77
C MET A 58 -8.54 5.53 -9.83
N ASP A 59 -9.72 5.65 -9.24
CA ASP A 59 -10.50 6.90 -9.27
C ASP A 59 -9.86 8.03 -8.45
N ILE A 60 -9.14 7.68 -7.38
CA ILE A 60 -8.56 8.64 -6.43
C ILE A 60 -7.21 8.13 -5.96
N ALA A 61 -6.26 9.03 -5.82
CA ALA A 61 -5.00 8.80 -5.13
C ALA A 61 -4.77 9.88 -4.06
N ASN A 62 -4.07 9.53 -2.99
CA ASN A 62 -3.50 10.53 -2.08
C ASN A 62 -2.10 10.94 -2.56
N ALA A 63 -1.50 11.91 -1.89
CA ALA A 63 -0.06 12.12 -1.96
C ALA A 63 0.66 10.93 -1.32
N SER A 64 1.98 10.84 -1.47
CA SER A 64 2.74 9.71 -0.92
C SER A 64 2.61 9.59 0.60
N LEU A 65 2.68 8.36 1.09
CA LEU A 65 2.86 8.04 2.50
C LEU A 65 4.36 7.80 2.80
N LEU A 66 4.69 7.51 4.07
CA LEU A 66 6.08 7.37 4.49
C LEU A 66 6.79 6.22 3.75
N ASP A 67 6.16 5.04 3.75
CA ASP A 67 6.69 3.82 3.15
C ASP A 67 5.57 2.83 2.81
N GLU A 68 5.95 1.69 2.21
CA GLU A 68 5.03 0.64 1.80
C GLU A 68 4.25 0.04 2.97
N GLY A 69 4.93 -0.29 4.07
CA GLY A 69 4.29 -0.86 5.26
C GLY A 69 3.27 0.08 5.87
N THR A 70 3.61 1.36 5.98
CA THR A 70 2.70 2.40 6.47
C THR A 70 1.50 2.57 5.52
N ALA A 71 1.73 2.57 4.22
CA ALA A 71 0.66 2.67 3.23
C ALA A 71 -0.34 1.51 3.35
N ALA A 72 0.15 0.28 3.50
CA ALA A 72 -0.69 -0.89 3.72
C ALA A 72 -1.50 -0.79 5.03
N ALA A 73 -0.88 -0.34 6.12
CA ALA A 73 -1.57 -0.16 7.40
C ALA A 73 -2.61 0.98 7.35
N GLU A 74 -2.34 2.07 6.64
CA GLU A 74 -3.34 3.14 6.41
C GLU A 74 -4.52 2.64 5.56
N ALA A 75 -4.27 1.79 4.57
CA ALA A 75 -5.34 1.17 3.79
C ALA A 75 -6.23 0.25 4.65
N VAL A 76 -5.66 -0.46 5.64
CA VAL A 76 -6.44 -1.21 6.64
C VAL A 76 -7.31 -0.26 7.46
N GLY A 77 -6.73 0.83 7.97
CA GLY A 77 -7.47 1.84 8.74
C GLY A 77 -8.60 2.49 7.93
N LEU A 78 -8.36 2.78 6.65
CA LEU A 78 -9.38 3.27 5.74
C LEU A 78 -10.50 2.24 5.55
N SER A 79 -10.13 0.99 5.29
CA SER A 79 -11.10 -0.10 5.11
C SER A 79 -11.95 -0.31 6.35
N HIS A 80 -11.36 -0.23 7.54
CA HIS A 80 -12.08 -0.33 8.81
C HIS A 80 -13.13 0.80 8.97
N ARG A 81 -12.76 2.05 8.67
CA ARG A 81 -13.70 3.19 8.71
C ARG A 81 -14.83 3.07 7.70
N LEU A 82 -14.59 2.42 6.58
CA LEU A 82 -15.59 2.19 5.52
C LEU A 82 -16.36 0.88 5.69
N ASN A 83 -15.97 0.05 6.66
CA ASN A 83 -16.60 -1.24 6.89
C ASN A 83 -18.04 -1.05 7.38
N LYS A 84 -18.96 -1.79 6.78
CA LYS A 84 -20.38 -1.79 7.15
C LYS A 84 -20.78 -3.02 7.99
N SER A 85 -19.86 -3.96 8.17
CA SER A 85 -20.07 -5.15 8.99
C SER A 85 -19.48 -4.94 10.39
N ASP A 86 -19.90 -5.76 11.36
CA ASP A 86 -19.34 -5.76 12.71
C ASP A 86 -18.01 -6.53 12.81
N SER A 87 -17.44 -6.95 11.66
CA SER A 87 -16.18 -7.67 11.64
C SER A 87 -15.02 -6.80 12.09
N ASN A 88 -14.13 -7.37 12.88
CA ASN A 88 -12.84 -6.81 13.24
C ASN A 88 -11.65 -7.63 12.71
N LEU A 89 -11.89 -8.57 11.78
CA LEU A 89 -10.87 -9.44 11.23
C LEU A 89 -10.28 -8.85 9.96
N VAL A 90 -8.95 -8.80 9.91
CA VAL A 90 -8.14 -8.41 8.76
C VAL A 90 -7.34 -9.61 8.28
N PHE A 91 -7.46 -9.97 7.03
CA PHE A 91 -6.62 -10.99 6.41
C PHE A 91 -5.38 -10.35 5.80
N VAL A 92 -4.21 -10.94 6.01
CA VAL A 92 -2.95 -10.52 5.38
C VAL A 92 -2.27 -11.75 4.78
N SER A 93 -1.96 -11.67 3.50
CA SER A 93 -1.22 -12.73 2.82
C SER A 93 0.16 -12.94 3.45
N GLU A 94 0.57 -14.19 3.65
CA GLU A 94 1.93 -14.54 4.06
C GLU A 94 3.00 -14.14 3.04
N ASN A 95 2.59 -13.85 1.80
CA ASN A 95 3.46 -13.34 0.73
C ASN A 95 3.76 -11.83 0.85
N CYS A 96 3.06 -11.11 1.74
CA CYS A 96 3.43 -9.75 2.07
C CYS A 96 4.82 -9.69 2.70
N HIS A 97 5.51 -8.56 2.50
CA HIS A 97 6.82 -8.39 3.12
C HIS A 97 6.71 -8.44 4.65
N PRO A 98 7.64 -9.11 5.34
CA PRO A 98 7.59 -9.26 6.80
C PRO A 98 7.42 -7.92 7.53
N GLN A 99 8.15 -6.90 7.10
CA GLN A 99 8.04 -5.55 7.65
C GLN A 99 6.64 -4.96 7.47
N THR A 100 6.00 -5.18 6.32
CA THR A 100 4.63 -4.74 6.08
C THR A 100 3.64 -5.43 7.01
N ILE A 101 3.80 -6.74 7.22
CA ILE A 101 2.99 -7.52 8.17
C ILE A 101 3.14 -6.96 9.58
N ASP A 102 4.37 -6.71 10.04
CA ASP A 102 4.65 -6.19 11.39
C ASP A 102 4.02 -4.80 11.61
N VAL A 103 4.12 -3.90 10.63
CA VAL A 103 3.51 -2.56 10.71
C VAL A 103 1.98 -2.66 10.73
N ILE A 104 1.38 -3.53 9.92
CA ILE A 104 -0.07 -3.76 9.94
C ILE A 104 -0.50 -4.26 11.32
N GLN A 105 0.17 -5.25 11.89
CA GLN A 105 -0.14 -5.80 13.21
C GLN A 105 -0.05 -4.72 14.30
N THR A 106 1.05 -3.97 14.32
CA THR A 106 1.29 -2.89 15.27
C THR A 106 0.20 -1.80 15.22
N ARG A 107 -0.27 -1.47 14.02
CA ARG A 107 -1.32 -0.45 13.82
C ARG A 107 -2.72 -0.99 14.05
N ALA A 108 -2.97 -2.26 13.82
CA ALA A 108 -4.27 -2.92 14.00
C ALA A 108 -4.63 -3.15 15.47
N GLU A 109 -3.66 -3.50 16.30
CA GLU A 109 -3.86 -3.83 17.71
C GLU A 109 -4.59 -2.75 18.49
N PRO A 110 -4.14 -1.48 18.53
CA PRO A 110 -4.83 -0.42 19.27
C PRO A 110 -6.21 -0.08 18.72
N MET A 111 -6.51 -0.49 17.49
CA MET A 111 -7.84 -0.34 16.87
C MET A 111 -8.78 -1.50 17.19
N GLY A 112 -8.34 -2.49 17.96
CA GLY A 112 -9.12 -3.67 18.30
C GLY A 112 -9.31 -4.64 17.12
N LEU A 113 -8.51 -4.51 16.06
CA LEU A 113 -8.54 -5.39 14.90
C LEU A 113 -7.69 -6.63 15.13
N LYS A 114 -8.18 -7.77 14.64
CA LYS A 114 -7.47 -9.05 14.64
C LYS A 114 -6.83 -9.26 13.28
N VAL A 115 -5.55 -9.60 13.24
CA VAL A 115 -4.82 -9.85 12.00
C VAL A 115 -4.60 -11.35 11.86
N LEU A 116 -5.15 -11.93 10.79
CA LEU A 116 -4.91 -13.31 10.36
C LEU A 116 -3.90 -13.30 9.22
N VAL A 117 -2.70 -13.76 9.48
CA VAL A 117 -1.67 -13.97 8.45
C VAL A 117 -1.74 -15.41 7.95
N GLY A 118 -1.75 -15.59 6.63
CA GLY A 118 -1.80 -16.94 6.09
C GLY A 118 -1.76 -17.02 4.57
N ASN A 119 -1.72 -18.25 4.10
CA ASN A 119 -1.77 -18.56 2.68
C ASN A 119 -3.15 -18.22 2.10
N GLU A 120 -3.19 -17.46 1.01
CA GLU A 120 -4.41 -16.95 0.40
C GLU A 120 -5.40 -18.06 0.03
N ASP A 121 -4.90 -19.16 -0.54
CA ASP A 121 -5.73 -20.23 -1.03
C ASP A 121 -6.39 -21.00 0.12
N LYS A 122 -5.57 -21.32 1.16
CA LYS A 122 -6.01 -22.15 2.27
C LYS A 122 -6.78 -21.36 3.33
N ALA A 123 -6.26 -20.18 3.69
CA ALA A 123 -6.85 -19.40 4.77
C ALA A 123 -8.21 -18.83 4.36
N LEU A 124 -8.31 -18.24 3.17
CA LEU A 124 -9.56 -17.64 2.68
C LEU A 124 -10.66 -18.70 2.42
N ASP A 125 -10.29 -19.92 2.01
CA ASP A 125 -11.27 -20.99 1.81
C ASP A 125 -11.85 -21.50 3.13
N ASN A 126 -11.03 -21.56 4.18
CA ASN A 126 -11.45 -22.01 5.50
C ASN A 126 -12.16 -20.94 6.35
N LEU A 127 -12.04 -19.69 5.95
CA LEU A 127 -12.65 -18.56 6.65
C LEU A 127 -14.16 -18.58 6.49
N LYS A 128 -14.91 -18.51 7.60
CA LYS A 128 -16.37 -18.55 7.60
C LYS A 128 -17.02 -17.20 7.95
N GLU A 129 -16.24 -16.30 8.54
CA GLU A 129 -16.67 -14.99 8.98
C GLU A 129 -16.34 -13.89 7.96
N ASP A 130 -17.03 -12.77 8.07
CA ASP A 130 -16.73 -11.57 7.30
C ASP A 130 -15.38 -11.00 7.71
N ILE A 131 -14.75 -10.26 6.81
CA ILE A 131 -13.48 -9.56 7.09
C ILE A 131 -13.61 -8.06 6.76
N VAL A 132 -12.81 -7.26 7.42
CA VAL A 132 -12.67 -5.82 7.11
C VAL A 132 -12.04 -5.64 5.74
N CYS A 133 -10.92 -6.30 5.53
CA CYS A 133 -10.17 -6.28 4.28
C CYS A 133 -9.22 -7.47 4.19
N GLY A 134 -8.71 -7.71 2.99
CA GLY A 134 -7.60 -8.62 2.73
C GLY A 134 -6.47 -7.92 2.00
N ILE A 135 -5.24 -8.08 2.48
CA ILE A 135 -4.03 -7.51 1.90
C ILE A 135 -3.28 -8.59 1.15
N LEU A 136 -2.98 -8.31 -0.12
CA LEU A 136 -2.21 -9.16 -1.03
C LEU A 136 -0.97 -8.40 -1.50
N GLN A 137 0.10 -9.12 -1.81
CA GLN A 137 1.38 -8.56 -2.28
C GLN A 137 1.68 -9.01 -3.70
N TYR A 138 2.12 -8.07 -4.55
CA TYR A 138 2.52 -8.37 -5.93
C TYR A 138 3.70 -7.48 -6.39
N PRO A 139 4.88 -8.03 -6.75
CA PRO A 139 5.29 -9.42 -6.52
C PRO A 139 5.34 -9.79 -5.03
N GLY A 140 5.25 -11.08 -4.72
CA GLY A 140 5.40 -11.57 -3.35
C GLY A 140 6.84 -11.44 -2.83
N THR A 141 7.03 -11.64 -1.54
CA THR A 141 8.33 -11.52 -0.85
C THR A 141 9.44 -12.41 -1.45
N LEU A 142 9.07 -13.57 -1.94
CA LEU A 142 10.01 -14.49 -2.59
C LEU A 142 10.14 -14.28 -4.09
N GLY A 143 9.52 -13.21 -4.62
CA GLY A 143 9.54 -12.87 -6.05
C GLY A 143 8.50 -13.63 -6.87
N ASP A 144 7.56 -14.30 -6.25
CA ASP A 144 6.46 -14.98 -6.93
C ASP A 144 5.50 -13.99 -7.56
N ILE A 145 5.06 -14.35 -8.76
CA ILE A 145 4.10 -13.61 -9.55
C ILE A 145 2.87 -14.49 -9.72
N LYS A 146 1.81 -14.18 -8.98
CA LYS A 146 0.58 -14.95 -8.95
C LYS A 146 -0.60 -14.04 -9.28
N ASP A 147 -1.51 -14.50 -10.15
CA ASP A 147 -2.75 -13.78 -10.41
C ASP A 147 -3.58 -13.64 -9.13
N PRO A 148 -3.86 -12.43 -8.63
CA PRO A 148 -4.58 -12.20 -7.40
C PRO A 148 -6.11 -12.35 -7.55
N SER A 149 -6.63 -12.54 -8.74
CA SER A 149 -8.07 -12.45 -9.05
C SER A 149 -8.92 -13.41 -8.21
N GLU A 150 -8.47 -14.62 -7.99
CA GLU A 150 -9.19 -15.60 -7.17
C GLU A 150 -9.23 -15.19 -5.70
N ALA A 151 -8.08 -14.75 -5.15
CA ALA A 151 -8.00 -14.27 -3.77
C ALA A 151 -8.88 -13.02 -3.56
N ILE A 152 -8.85 -12.08 -4.50
CA ILE A 152 -9.73 -10.90 -4.49
C ILE A 152 -11.21 -11.32 -4.46
N SER A 153 -11.59 -12.28 -5.29
CA SER A 153 -12.97 -12.80 -5.32
C SER A 153 -13.38 -13.42 -3.98
N LYS A 154 -12.48 -14.16 -3.32
CA LYS A 154 -12.70 -14.75 -1.99
C LYS A 154 -12.85 -13.67 -0.92
N ILE A 155 -12.02 -12.62 -0.95
CA ILE A 155 -12.11 -11.46 -0.05
C ILE A 155 -13.47 -10.77 -0.20
N HIS A 156 -13.89 -10.49 -1.42
CA HIS A 156 -15.19 -9.86 -1.69
C HIS A 156 -16.37 -10.71 -1.23
N LYS A 157 -16.29 -12.03 -1.37
CA LYS A 157 -17.34 -12.96 -0.85
C LYS A 157 -17.48 -12.90 0.69
N ARG A 158 -16.46 -12.38 1.39
CA ARG A 158 -16.45 -12.14 2.85
C ARG A 158 -16.75 -10.68 3.21
N ASN A 159 -17.38 -9.94 2.30
CA ASN A 159 -17.68 -8.51 2.45
C ASN A 159 -16.44 -7.61 2.67
N GLY A 160 -15.22 -8.15 2.49
CA GLY A 160 -13.97 -7.45 2.68
C GLY A 160 -13.58 -6.58 1.50
N LYS A 161 -12.78 -5.55 1.77
CA LYS A 161 -12.09 -4.76 0.75
C LYS A 161 -10.80 -5.44 0.36
N ALA A 162 -10.50 -5.55 -0.95
CA ALA A 162 -9.22 -6.05 -1.43
C ALA A 162 -8.21 -4.89 -1.52
N ILE A 163 -7.03 -5.09 -0.93
CA ILE A 163 -5.91 -4.16 -0.96
C ILE A 163 -4.75 -4.89 -1.63
N LEU A 164 -4.19 -4.29 -2.67
CA LEU A 164 -3.02 -4.84 -3.35
C LEU A 164 -1.81 -3.95 -3.09
N ALA A 165 -0.85 -4.45 -2.33
CA ALA A 165 0.47 -3.86 -2.19
C ALA A 165 1.33 -4.31 -3.39
N CYS A 166 1.64 -3.38 -4.29
CA CYS A 166 2.31 -3.75 -5.53
C CYS A 166 3.36 -2.72 -5.97
N ASP A 167 4.36 -3.19 -6.71
CA ASP A 167 5.21 -2.33 -7.52
C ASP A 167 4.41 -1.85 -8.74
N LEU A 168 4.51 -0.57 -9.10
CA LEU A 168 3.85 -0.02 -10.28
C LEU A 168 4.28 -0.68 -11.58
N LEU A 169 5.47 -1.25 -11.66
CA LEU A 169 5.92 -2.06 -12.81
C LEU A 169 5.02 -3.27 -13.05
N ALA A 170 4.30 -3.74 -12.04
CA ALA A 170 3.33 -4.81 -12.15
C ALA A 170 2.12 -4.48 -13.05
N LEU A 171 1.95 -3.20 -13.40
CA LEU A 171 0.85 -2.70 -14.24
C LEU A 171 1.24 -2.64 -15.73
N ALA A 172 2.49 -2.98 -16.09
CA ALA A 172 3.01 -2.89 -17.46
C ALA A 172 2.86 -4.19 -18.26
#